data_01335a161d71c5d45c86935c1e1da1a3
#
_entry.id   01335a161d71c5d45c86935c1e1da1a3
#
_cell.length_a   1.000
_cell.length_b   1.000
_cell.length_c   1.000
_cell.angle_alpha   90.00
_cell.angle_beta   90.00
_cell.angle_gamma   90.00
#
_symmetry.space_group_name_H-M   'P 1'
#
loop_
_entity.id
_entity.type
_entity.pdbx_description
1 polymer ?
#
loop_
_entity_poly.entity_id
_entity_poly.type
_entity_poly.pdbx_seq_one_letter_code
_entity_poly.pdbx_strand_id
1 'polypeptide(L)'
;VGARGGPRAPGAQRGPTPSPGAAGRGGAGNGGGNSGGGGRGGKGQGAPQEPEQSPGWEDPFTVDNSGVWWHGRDKEGNPTRPLWLCSPLNVDAVTRNQDGAGWGYLLTFADPLGIAKQWAMPARMLSGDGGEYRAALLNMGLRIATAPTARNRLTEFIQTRKPEAFATCTDRIGWHGGAFVLPLMTIGDDAERVVFQSETQMENTFRQKRDVADWVARIGARCVGNSRLSFAVACAFAGPLLRPGGMESGGFHFRGDSSSGKTTALRLAASVYGGQSYMQRWRTTDNALEAIAAQHCDGLLILDELAQVEGKVAGECAYMLANEQSKARASRNGAARARLSWRLLFLSAGELGLADHMAEGGKRTRTGQEVRMADIPADAGQGMGAFECLHDAADGAGFST
;
A
#
# COMPACT_ATOMS: atom_id res chain seq x y z
N VAL A 1 36.63 -16.55 -59.24
CA VAL A 1 36.00 -16.01 -60.48
C VAL A 1 34.72 -15.28 -60.09
N GLY A 2 34.65 -13.95 -60.40
CA GLY A 2 33.45 -13.13 -60.49
C GLY A 2 33.07 -12.40 -59.21
N ALA A 3 33.38 -11.24 -58.94
CA ALA A 3 33.19 -9.86 -59.38
C ALA A 3 31.94 -9.22 -58.76
N ARG A 4 32.20 -8.23 -57.90
CA ARG A 4 31.63 -6.86 -57.76
C ARG A 4 30.12 -6.62 -57.61
N GLY A 5 29.78 -5.81 -56.59
CA GLY A 5 28.59 -5.04 -56.46
C GLY A 5 28.46 -4.37 -55.10
N GLY A 6 28.92 -3.12 -54.94
CA GLY A 6 28.78 -2.34 -53.70
C GLY A 6 27.38 -1.70 -53.55
N PRO A 7 26.95 -1.32 -52.35
CA PRO A 7 25.63 -0.78 -52.10
C PRO A 7 25.59 0.74 -52.20
N ARG A 8 24.52 1.23 -52.84
CA ARG A 8 24.09 2.64 -52.88
C ARG A 8 23.33 3.00 -51.61
N ALA A 9 23.62 4.17 -51.04
CA ALA A 9 22.83 4.82 -49.99
C ALA A 9 21.51 5.42 -50.54
N PRO A 10 20.43 5.42 -49.79
CA PRO A 10 19.23 6.21 -50.13
C PRO A 10 19.19 7.52 -49.33
N GLY A 11 18.69 8.53 -50.05
CA GLY A 11 18.67 9.93 -49.67
C GLY A 11 17.76 10.33 -48.51
N ALA A 12 18.14 11.44 -47.97
CA ALA A 12 17.40 12.22 -46.98
C ALA A 12 16.12 12.83 -47.61
N GLN A 13 14.99 12.63 -47.01
CA GLN A 13 13.79 13.44 -47.22
C GLN A 13 13.59 14.42 -46.06
N ARG A 14 13.58 15.70 -46.46
CA ARG A 14 13.31 16.86 -45.59
C ARG A 14 11.81 16.98 -45.35
N GLY A 15 11.39 17.17 -44.10
CA GLY A 15 10.04 17.58 -43.71
C GLY A 15 9.85 19.09 -43.84
N PRO A 16 8.62 19.60 -43.97
CA PRO A 16 8.33 21.00 -44.25
C PRO A 16 8.30 21.84 -42.98
N THR A 17 8.89 23.02 -43.07
CA THR A 17 8.82 24.15 -42.14
C THR A 17 7.48 24.89 -42.26
N PRO A 18 6.93 25.46 -41.18
CA PRO A 18 5.80 26.39 -41.28
C PRO A 18 6.28 27.81 -41.49
N SER A 19 5.66 28.54 -42.42
CA SER A 19 5.83 29.95 -42.68
C SER A 19 4.85 30.83 -41.90
N PRO A 20 5.20 32.10 -41.61
CA PRO A 20 4.33 33.07 -40.98
C PRO A 20 3.62 33.96 -41.99
N GLY A 21 2.42 34.37 -41.64
CA GLY A 21 1.72 35.41 -42.41
C GLY A 21 0.43 35.76 -41.69
N ALA A 22 -0.11 36.89 -41.66
CA ALA A 22 0.11 38.25 -42.06
C ALA A 22 -1.05 39.02 -41.43
N ALA A 23 -0.75 40.23 -41.08
CA ALA A 23 -1.69 41.21 -40.52
C ALA A 23 -2.73 41.66 -41.56
N GLY A 24 -3.94 41.94 -41.15
CA GLY A 24 -4.97 42.58 -41.92
C GLY A 24 -5.77 43.59 -41.09
N ARG A 25 -5.61 44.84 -41.53
CA ARG A 25 -6.20 46.08 -40.96
C ARG A 25 -7.67 46.22 -41.35
N GLY A 26 -8.43 46.94 -40.47
CA GLY A 26 -9.19 48.07 -40.97
C GLY A 26 -10.68 48.04 -40.77
N GLY A 27 -11.22 49.05 -40.14
CA GLY A 27 -12.60 49.45 -40.29
C GLY A 27 -13.15 50.26 -39.10
N ALA A 28 -13.06 51.59 -39.22
CA ALA A 28 -13.59 52.59 -38.32
C ALA A 28 -15.11 52.82 -38.51
N GLY A 29 -15.80 53.28 -37.46
CA GLY A 29 -17.17 53.82 -37.49
C GLY A 29 -17.67 54.18 -36.10
N ASN A 30 -17.43 55.31 -35.74
CA ASN A 30 -17.97 56.57 -35.25
C ASN A 30 -19.40 56.52 -34.61
N GLY A 31 -19.51 57.16 -33.42
CA GLY A 31 -20.78 57.75 -32.98
C GLY A 31 -21.04 57.76 -31.50
N GLY A 32 -20.66 58.89 -30.83
CA GLY A 32 -21.53 59.69 -29.98
C GLY A 32 -21.80 59.32 -28.53
N GLY A 33 -21.15 60.01 -27.64
CA GLY A 33 -21.68 60.83 -26.57
C GLY A 33 -22.38 60.23 -25.35
N ASN A 34 -21.92 60.40 -24.21
CA ASN A 34 -22.20 61.34 -23.16
C ASN A 34 -21.90 60.83 -21.72
N SER A 35 -21.25 61.66 -21.01
CA SER A 35 -21.03 61.86 -19.56
C SER A 35 -21.83 61.04 -18.54
N GLY A 36 -21.13 60.63 -17.47
CA GLY A 36 -21.73 60.34 -16.17
C GLY A 36 -20.77 59.61 -15.23
N GLY A 37 -20.17 60.31 -14.29
CA GLY A 37 -19.23 59.82 -13.30
C GLY A 37 -19.82 58.84 -12.30
N GLY A 38 -18.98 58.02 -11.71
CA GLY A 38 -19.31 57.17 -10.60
C GLY A 38 -18.26 56.10 -10.36
N GLY A 39 -17.24 56.44 -9.56
CA GLY A 39 -16.30 55.47 -9.04
C GLY A 39 -16.99 54.33 -8.29
N ARG A 40 -16.66 53.11 -8.64
CA ARG A 40 -16.91 51.94 -7.79
C ARG A 40 -15.64 51.12 -7.72
N GLY A 41 -15.09 51.15 -6.47
CA GLY A 41 -13.97 50.33 -6.06
C GLY A 41 -14.21 48.86 -6.33
N GLY A 42 -13.17 48.18 -6.84
CA GLY A 42 -13.14 46.75 -7.00
C GLY A 42 -13.29 46.07 -5.63
N LYS A 43 -14.40 45.40 -5.44
CA LYS A 43 -14.54 44.42 -4.35
C LYS A 43 -13.77 43.19 -4.77
N GLY A 44 -12.65 42.91 -4.04
CA GLY A 44 -12.04 41.60 -4.04
C GLY A 44 -13.09 40.57 -3.68
N GLN A 45 -13.20 39.51 -4.49
CA GLN A 45 -13.99 38.32 -4.14
C GLN A 45 -13.28 37.69 -2.97
N GLY A 46 -13.78 37.92 -1.76
CA GLY A 46 -13.45 37.16 -0.56
C GLY A 46 -13.85 35.71 -0.79
N ALA A 47 -13.01 34.79 -0.32
CA ALA A 47 -13.37 33.39 -0.22
C ALA A 47 -14.75 33.23 0.44
N PRO A 48 -15.53 32.19 0.10
CA PRO A 48 -16.80 31.93 0.75
C PRO A 48 -16.57 31.82 2.26
N GLN A 49 -17.12 32.75 3.03
CA GLN A 49 -17.14 32.65 4.48
C GLN A 49 -18.03 31.45 4.82
N GLU A 50 -17.49 30.50 5.55
CA GLU A 50 -18.32 29.49 6.23
C GLU A 50 -19.40 30.22 7.05
N PRO A 51 -20.64 29.69 7.09
CA PRO A 51 -21.69 30.30 7.92
C PRO A 51 -21.19 30.35 9.36
N GLU A 52 -21.10 31.56 9.92
CA GLU A 52 -20.79 31.77 11.33
C GLU A 52 -21.74 30.89 12.15
N GLN A 53 -21.20 30.05 13.01
CA GLN A 53 -21.98 29.27 13.96
C GLN A 53 -22.80 30.25 14.78
N SER A 54 -24.12 30.10 14.75
CA SER A 54 -25.02 30.92 15.56
C SER A 54 -24.57 30.85 17.02
N PRO A 55 -24.49 32.00 17.75
CA PRO A 55 -24.11 32.00 19.14
C PRO A 55 -25.10 31.14 19.93
N GLY A 56 -24.65 30.02 20.51
CA GLY A 56 -25.49 29.11 21.33
C GLY A 56 -25.68 27.71 20.79
N TRP A 57 -24.97 27.29 19.72
CA TRP A 57 -25.03 25.90 19.30
C TRP A 57 -24.15 25.03 20.21
N GLU A 58 -24.79 24.39 21.21
CA GLU A 58 -24.14 23.35 22.02
C GLU A 58 -24.09 22.07 21.21
N ASP A 59 -22.94 21.42 21.16
CA ASP A 59 -22.78 20.11 20.54
C ASP A 59 -23.77 19.11 21.15
N PRO A 60 -24.74 18.56 20.37
CA PRO A 60 -25.72 17.65 20.91
C PRO A 60 -25.15 16.25 21.18
N PHE A 61 -23.87 16.01 20.94
CA PHE A 61 -23.24 14.71 21.11
C PHE A 61 -22.27 14.69 22.29
N THR A 62 -22.29 13.59 23.04
CA THR A 62 -21.27 13.27 24.04
C THR A 62 -20.67 11.90 23.78
N VAL A 63 -19.39 11.76 24.07
CA VAL A 63 -18.66 10.49 23.99
C VAL A 63 -18.11 10.17 25.39
N ASP A 64 -18.48 9.02 25.92
CA ASP A 64 -18.00 8.50 27.18
C ASP A 64 -17.66 7.00 27.10
N ASN A 65 -17.27 6.39 28.21
CA ASN A 65 -16.92 4.97 28.27
C ASN A 65 -18.09 4.02 27.94
N SER A 66 -19.33 4.50 27.94
CA SER A 66 -20.53 3.71 27.63
C SER A 66 -20.95 3.84 26.15
N GLY A 67 -20.46 4.86 25.46
CA GLY A 67 -20.75 5.06 24.04
C GLY A 67 -20.82 6.50 23.57
N VAL A 68 -21.34 6.65 22.38
CA VAL A 68 -21.73 7.94 21.78
C VAL A 68 -23.21 8.16 22.02
N TRP A 69 -23.54 9.31 22.56
CA TRP A 69 -24.90 9.70 22.92
C TRP A 69 -25.31 10.97 22.19
N TRP A 70 -26.59 11.04 21.77
CA TRP A 70 -27.21 12.24 21.24
C TRP A 70 -28.22 12.80 22.25
N HIS A 71 -28.15 14.10 22.52
CA HIS A 71 -29.00 14.86 23.41
C HIS A 71 -29.94 15.76 22.60
N GLY A 72 -31.19 15.35 22.48
CA GLY A 72 -32.23 16.10 21.77
C GLY A 72 -32.94 17.08 22.66
N ARG A 73 -33.73 17.99 22.03
CA ARG A 73 -34.68 18.86 22.70
C ARG A 73 -36.05 18.65 22.07
N ASP A 74 -37.13 18.78 22.87
CA ASP A 74 -38.50 18.77 22.39
C ASP A 74 -38.86 20.10 21.70
N LYS A 75 -40.15 20.24 21.28
CA LYS A 75 -40.63 21.45 20.59
C LYS A 75 -40.65 22.67 21.52
N GLU A 76 -40.70 22.45 22.80
CA GLU A 76 -40.68 23.47 23.86
C GLU A 76 -39.23 23.81 24.31
N GLY A 77 -38.21 23.13 23.75
CA GLY A 77 -36.80 23.35 24.06
C GLY A 77 -36.29 22.54 25.27
N ASN A 78 -37.11 21.70 25.90
CA ASN A 78 -36.72 20.89 27.04
C ASN A 78 -35.83 19.69 26.60
N PRO A 79 -34.84 19.27 27.38
CA PRO A 79 -34.02 18.10 27.07
C PRO A 79 -34.89 16.83 26.95
N THR A 80 -34.71 16.06 25.91
CA THR A 80 -35.30 14.73 25.77
C THR A 80 -34.36 13.67 26.37
N ARG A 81 -34.86 12.44 26.54
CA ARG A 81 -34.05 11.33 26.99
C ARG A 81 -32.86 11.12 26.01
N PRO A 82 -31.62 11.03 26.51
CA PRO A 82 -30.47 10.77 25.66
C PRO A 82 -30.62 9.50 24.83
N LEU A 83 -30.20 9.55 23.57
CA LEU A 83 -30.26 8.44 22.62
C LEU A 83 -28.89 7.84 22.43
N TRP A 84 -28.69 6.58 22.82
CA TRP A 84 -27.46 5.85 22.56
C TRP A 84 -27.31 5.51 21.07
N LEU A 85 -26.14 5.81 20.48
CA LEU A 85 -25.90 5.64 19.06
C LEU A 85 -25.01 4.41 18.78
N CYS A 86 -23.88 4.31 19.46
CA CYS A 86 -22.91 3.23 19.31
C CYS A 86 -22.00 3.12 20.54
N SER A 87 -21.22 2.04 20.63
CA SER A 87 -20.12 1.95 21.58
C SER A 87 -19.10 3.08 21.37
N PRO A 88 -18.16 3.35 22.29
CA PRO A 88 -17.25 4.49 22.19
C PRO A 88 -16.57 4.57 20.83
N LEU A 89 -16.68 5.73 20.17
CA LEU A 89 -16.14 6.01 18.86
C LEU A 89 -15.61 7.44 18.84
N ASN A 90 -14.34 7.61 18.45
CA ASN A 90 -13.73 8.92 18.24
C ASN A 90 -13.49 9.20 16.75
N VAL A 91 -13.50 10.47 16.42
CA VAL A 91 -13.10 11.00 15.11
C VAL A 91 -11.83 11.82 15.33
N ASP A 92 -10.67 11.20 15.10
CA ASP A 92 -9.38 11.75 15.53
C ASP A 92 -8.77 12.72 14.52
N ALA A 93 -9.07 12.55 13.23
CA ALA A 93 -8.52 13.39 12.17
C ALA A 93 -9.46 13.45 10.96
N VAL A 94 -9.32 14.52 10.17
CA VAL A 94 -9.80 14.54 8.78
C VAL A 94 -8.74 13.91 7.90
N THR A 95 -9.15 13.05 6.97
CA THR A 95 -8.22 12.32 6.09
C THR A 95 -8.35 12.76 4.63
N ARG A 96 -7.26 12.71 3.88
CA ARG A 96 -7.20 12.92 2.43
C ARG A 96 -6.09 12.08 1.82
N ASN A 97 -6.07 11.88 0.51
CA ASN A 97 -4.92 11.32 -0.18
C ASN A 97 -3.83 12.38 -0.43
N GLN A 98 -2.70 11.96 -0.98
CA GLN A 98 -1.57 12.85 -1.29
C GLN A 98 -1.91 13.94 -2.32
N ASP A 99 -2.89 13.70 -3.19
CA ASP A 99 -3.35 14.64 -4.22
C ASP A 99 -4.39 15.65 -3.68
N GLY A 100 -4.70 15.61 -2.39
CA GLY A 100 -5.71 16.46 -1.76
C GLY A 100 -7.15 16.08 -2.08
N ALA A 101 -7.38 14.86 -2.54
CA ALA A 101 -8.69 14.27 -2.81
C ALA A 101 -8.99 13.10 -1.87
N GLY A 102 -10.10 12.37 -2.10
CA GLY A 102 -10.43 11.18 -1.31
C GLY A 102 -10.65 11.47 0.18
N TRP A 103 -11.28 12.60 0.50
CA TRP A 103 -11.52 13.04 1.87
C TRP A 103 -12.28 12.01 2.70
N GLY A 104 -11.99 11.96 4.00
CA GLY A 104 -12.59 11.02 4.94
C GLY A 104 -12.33 11.40 6.40
N TYR A 105 -12.53 10.44 7.27
CA TYR A 105 -12.40 10.60 8.72
C TYR A 105 -11.60 9.43 9.30
N LEU A 106 -10.65 9.73 10.18
CA LEU A 106 -9.94 8.73 10.94
C LEU A 106 -10.74 8.37 12.19
N LEU A 107 -11.31 7.19 12.20
CA LEU A 107 -12.12 6.67 13.29
C LEU A 107 -11.29 5.75 14.17
N THR A 108 -11.43 5.89 15.51
CA THR A 108 -10.82 5.00 16.50
C THR A 108 -11.85 4.51 17.50
N PHE A 109 -11.78 3.25 17.86
CA PHE A 109 -12.67 2.58 18.81
C PHE A 109 -12.03 1.30 19.33
N ALA A 110 -12.67 0.64 20.30
CA ALA A 110 -12.28 -0.70 20.74
C ALA A 110 -13.34 -1.73 20.31
N ASP A 111 -12.88 -2.93 19.94
CA ASP A 111 -13.76 -4.06 19.71
C ASP A 111 -14.28 -4.66 21.04
N PRO A 112 -15.19 -5.65 21.03
CA PRO A 112 -15.74 -6.25 22.25
C PRO A 112 -14.71 -6.96 23.14
N LEU A 113 -13.51 -7.22 22.65
CA LEU A 113 -12.38 -7.80 23.39
C LEU A 113 -11.47 -6.71 23.98
N GLY A 114 -11.80 -5.42 23.77
CA GLY A 114 -10.98 -4.29 24.20
C GLY A 114 -9.78 -4.01 23.29
N ILE A 115 -9.70 -4.63 22.11
CA ILE A 115 -8.62 -4.41 21.16
C ILE A 115 -8.90 -3.12 20.39
N ALA A 116 -7.93 -2.18 20.45
CA ALA A 116 -8.03 -0.91 19.74
C ALA A 116 -8.09 -1.14 18.22
N LYS A 117 -9.02 -0.46 17.57
CA LYS A 117 -9.22 -0.44 16.12
C LYS A 117 -9.08 0.98 15.61
N GLN A 118 -8.53 1.10 14.42
CA GLN A 118 -8.42 2.35 13.68
C GLN A 118 -8.85 2.13 12.24
N TRP A 119 -9.61 3.08 11.70
CA TRP A 119 -10.08 3.02 10.32
C TRP A 119 -10.16 4.41 9.71
N ALA A 120 -9.44 4.61 8.60
CA ALA A 120 -9.61 5.79 7.77
C ALA A 120 -10.83 5.56 6.85
N MET A 121 -11.99 6.04 7.27
CA MET A 121 -13.27 5.88 6.58
C MET A 121 -13.41 6.91 5.46
N PRO A 122 -13.61 6.51 4.18
CA PRO A 122 -13.89 7.47 3.11
C PRO A 122 -15.21 8.21 3.33
N ALA A 123 -15.20 9.55 3.20
CA ALA A 123 -16.40 10.38 3.38
C ALA A 123 -17.52 10.02 2.39
N ARG A 124 -17.20 9.49 1.19
CA ARG A 124 -18.19 9.00 0.22
C ARG A 124 -19.13 7.93 0.79
N MET A 125 -18.70 7.16 1.80
CA MET A 125 -19.53 6.15 2.46
C MET A 125 -20.64 6.76 3.32
N LEU A 126 -20.59 8.06 3.61
CA LEU A 126 -21.67 8.80 4.30
C LEU A 126 -22.78 9.25 3.33
N SER A 127 -22.59 9.08 2.01
CA SER A 127 -23.63 9.33 1.03
C SER A 127 -24.73 8.27 1.12
N GLY A 128 -25.93 8.63 0.74
CA GLY A 128 -27.09 7.75 0.81
C GLY A 128 -27.52 7.45 2.24
N ASP A 129 -27.87 6.21 2.54
CA ASP A 129 -28.34 5.78 3.88
C ASP A 129 -27.20 5.46 4.86
N GLY A 130 -25.94 5.49 4.41
CA GLY A 130 -24.75 5.15 5.21
C GLY A 130 -24.65 3.66 5.59
N GLY A 131 -25.32 2.76 4.88
CA GLY A 131 -25.29 1.32 5.13
C GLY A 131 -23.88 0.74 5.03
N GLU A 132 -23.10 1.21 4.07
CA GLU A 132 -21.75 0.73 3.78
C GLU A 132 -20.78 0.93 4.96
N TYR A 133 -20.66 2.15 5.49
CA TYR A 133 -19.76 2.39 6.61
C TYR A 133 -20.20 1.68 7.89
N ARG A 134 -21.53 1.59 8.13
CA ARG A 134 -22.05 0.87 9.30
C ARG A 134 -21.75 -0.62 9.22
N ALA A 135 -21.88 -1.23 8.03
CA ALA A 135 -21.52 -2.64 7.83
C ALA A 135 -20.02 -2.88 8.12
N ALA A 136 -19.14 -1.98 7.66
CA ALA A 136 -17.71 -2.06 7.93
C ALA A 136 -17.41 -1.93 9.44
N LEU A 137 -18.01 -0.96 10.13
CA LEU A 137 -17.83 -0.77 11.58
C LEU A 137 -18.33 -1.97 12.39
N LEU A 138 -19.50 -2.53 12.03
CA LEU A 138 -20.04 -3.74 12.66
C LEU A 138 -19.11 -4.94 12.48
N ASN A 139 -18.55 -5.11 11.26
CA ASN A 139 -17.59 -6.18 10.98
C ASN A 139 -16.29 -6.04 11.78
N MET A 140 -15.88 -4.82 12.10
CA MET A 140 -14.73 -4.53 12.96
C MET A 140 -15.05 -4.61 14.46
N GLY A 141 -16.30 -4.87 14.84
CA GLY A 141 -16.71 -5.10 16.23
C GLY A 141 -17.35 -3.89 16.92
N LEU A 142 -17.57 -2.75 16.25
CA LEU A 142 -18.31 -1.64 16.85
C LEU A 142 -19.79 -2.02 17.03
N ARG A 143 -20.37 -1.80 18.21
CA ARG A 143 -21.80 -1.98 18.43
C ARG A 143 -22.56 -0.71 18.04
N ILE A 144 -23.58 -0.84 17.21
CA ILE A 144 -24.39 0.27 16.68
C ILE A 144 -25.87 0.03 17.01
N ALA A 145 -26.57 1.08 17.41
CA ALA A 145 -28.02 1.02 17.66
C ALA A 145 -28.81 0.62 16.41
N THR A 146 -29.88 -0.14 16.60
CA THR A 146 -30.69 -0.66 15.49
C THR A 146 -31.75 0.34 15.00
N ALA A 147 -32.15 1.31 15.85
CA ALA A 147 -33.19 2.31 15.52
C ALA A 147 -32.74 3.22 14.36
N PRO A 148 -33.57 3.45 13.35
CA PRO A 148 -33.24 4.33 12.22
C PRO A 148 -32.81 5.73 12.64
N THR A 149 -33.46 6.32 13.64
CA THR A 149 -33.12 7.64 14.19
C THR A 149 -31.69 7.66 14.73
N ALA A 150 -31.28 6.63 15.51
CA ALA A 150 -29.93 6.54 16.04
C ALA A 150 -28.88 6.38 14.93
N ARG A 151 -29.18 5.61 13.87
CA ARG A 151 -28.31 5.45 12.71
C ARG A 151 -28.08 6.76 11.96
N ASN A 152 -29.12 7.56 11.78
CA ASN A 152 -29.00 8.88 11.14
C ASN A 152 -28.19 9.84 12.01
N ARG A 153 -28.39 9.81 13.33
CA ARG A 153 -27.62 10.62 14.30
C ARG A 153 -26.14 10.20 14.36
N LEU A 154 -25.83 8.92 14.16
CA LEU A 154 -24.45 8.46 14.05
C LEU A 154 -23.76 9.03 12.79
N THR A 155 -24.46 9.08 11.66
CA THR A 155 -23.96 9.72 10.44
C THR A 155 -23.70 11.21 10.69
N GLU A 156 -24.65 11.91 11.32
CA GLU A 156 -24.52 13.33 11.69
C GLU A 156 -23.36 13.55 12.67
N PHE A 157 -23.20 12.69 13.68
CA PHE A 157 -22.08 12.73 14.60
C PHE A 157 -20.74 12.73 13.87
N ILE A 158 -20.51 11.80 12.94
CA ILE A 158 -19.27 11.71 12.19
C ILE A 158 -19.06 12.94 11.30
N GLN A 159 -20.11 13.39 10.58
CA GLN A 159 -20.01 14.53 9.65
C GLN A 159 -19.79 15.88 10.33
N THR A 160 -20.27 16.04 11.55
CA THR A 160 -20.17 17.31 12.28
C THR A 160 -18.88 17.44 13.08
N ARG A 161 -18.12 16.36 13.23
CA ARG A 161 -16.80 16.44 13.91
C ARG A 161 -15.84 17.27 13.09
N LYS A 162 -15.13 18.17 13.76
CA LYS A 162 -14.09 19.04 13.18
C LYS A 162 -12.79 18.82 13.98
N PRO A 163 -12.12 17.65 13.85
CA PRO A 163 -10.84 17.45 14.49
C PRO A 163 -9.80 18.42 13.90
N GLU A 164 -8.92 18.93 14.74
CA GLU A 164 -7.83 19.80 14.31
C GLU A 164 -6.74 19.04 13.54
N ALA A 165 -6.63 17.74 13.79
CA ALA A 165 -5.63 16.89 13.17
C ALA A 165 -6.03 16.50 11.74
N PHE A 166 -5.02 16.44 10.89
CA PHE A 166 -5.12 15.88 9.53
C PHE A 166 -4.31 14.60 9.42
N ALA A 167 -4.71 13.71 8.50
CA ALA A 167 -3.94 12.54 8.14
C ALA A 167 -3.98 12.31 6.63
N THR A 168 -2.82 11.97 6.06
CA THR A 168 -2.71 11.57 4.66
C THR A 168 -2.97 10.08 4.54
N CYS A 169 -3.92 9.69 3.69
CA CYS A 169 -4.21 8.30 3.40
C CYS A 169 -3.40 7.79 2.22
N THR A 170 -2.96 6.56 2.33
CA THR A 170 -2.31 5.83 1.24
C THR A 170 -2.87 4.41 1.14
N ASP A 171 -3.04 3.92 -0.08
CA ASP A 171 -3.41 2.54 -0.40
C ASP A 171 -2.21 1.60 -0.56
N ARG A 172 -1.00 2.15 -0.37
CA ARG A 172 0.27 1.45 -0.48
C ARG A 172 1.00 1.45 0.85
N ILE A 173 1.50 0.30 1.28
CA ILE A 173 2.43 0.19 2.42
C ILE A 173 3.83 0.68 2.03
N GLY A 174 4.71 0.84 3.03
CA GLY A 174 6.09 1.27 2.84
C GLY A 174 6.31 2.75 3.06
N TRP A 175 7.35 3.32 2.47
CA TRP A 175 7.74 4.70 2.68
C TRP A 175 6.83 5.72 2.01
N HIS A 176 6.40 6.70 2.81
CA HIS A 176 5.68 7.90 2.41
C HIS A 176 6.32 9.11 3.11
N GLY A 177 7.19 9.82 2.40
CA GLY A 177 8.04 10.82 3.05
C GLY A 177 8.96 10.19 4.09
N GLY A 178 8.96 10.70 5.31
CA GLY A 178 9.70 10.18 6.45
C GLY A 178 8.97 9.09 7.25
N ALA A 179 7.72 8.74 6.88
CA ALA A 179 6.92 7.73 7.55
C ALA A 179 6.95 6.39 6.82
N PHE A 180 7.04 5.29 7.57
CA PHE A 180 6.88 3.93 7.07
C PHE A 180 5.50 3.38 7.47
N VAL A 181 4.65 3.15 6.47
CA VAL A 181 3.24 2.78 6.66
C VAL A 181 3.08 1.27 6.60
N LEU A 182 2.45 0.71 7.63
CA LEU A 182 1.99 -0.67 7.72
C LEU A 182 0.46 -0.70 7.84
N PRO A 183 -0.19 -1.84 7.58
CA PRO A 183 -1.65 -1.90 7.57
C PRO A 183 -2.35 -1.42 8.85
N LEU A 184 -1.72 -1.56 10.02
CA LEU A 184 -2.31 -1.19 11.31
C LEU A 184 -1.53 -0.11 12.06
N MET A 185 -0.36 0.32 11.56
CA MET A 185 0.47 1.32 12.23
C MET A 185 1.35 2.06 11.24
N THR A 186 1.70 3.28 11.58
CA THR A 186 2.70 4.09 10.89
C THR A 186 3.87 4.35 11.81
N ILE A 187 5.09 4.23 11.31
CA ILE A 187 6.35 4.44 12.03
C ILE A 187 7.01 5.68 11.43
N GLY A 188 7.43 6.63 12.27
CA GLY A 188 8.10 7.87 11.87
C GLY A 188 7.51 9.10 12.55
N ASP A 189 8.20 10.24 12.45
CA ASP A 189 7.92 11.50 13.13
C ASP A 189 7.32 12.56 12.20
N ASP A 190 6.50 12.16 11.23
CA ASP A 190 5.90 13.11 10.30
C ASP A 190 4.89 14.01 11.01
N ALA A 191 4.94 15.31 10.72
CA ALA A 191 4.05 16.33 11.25
C ALA A 191 2.57 16.06 10.87
N GLU A 192 2.32 15.46 9.71
CA GLU A 192 1.03 14.98 9.27
C GLU A 192 1.03 13.45 9.31
N ARG A 193 0.11 12.88 10.07
CA ARG A 193 -0.01 11.43 10.22
C ARG A 193 -0.35 10.78 8.88
N VAL A 194 0.43 9.78 8.48
CA VAL A 194 0.13 8.95 7.31
C VAL A 194 -0.51 7.65 7.76
N VAL A 195 -1.65 7.28 7.17
CA VAL A 195 -2.40 6.08 7.52
C VAL A 195 -2.69 5.23 6.29
N PHE A 196 -2.67 3.92 6.49
CA PHE A 196 -3.07 2.98 5.45
C PHE A 196 -4.58 2.98 5.27
N GLN A 197 -5.04 3.10 4.02
CA GLN A 197 -6.44 3.02 3.64
C GLN A 197 -6.57 2.19 2.36
N SER A 198 -7.08 0.98 2.46
CA SER A 198 -7.36 0.13 1.30
C SER A 198 -8.87 0.01 1.09
N GLU A 199 -9.31 0.11 -0.16
CA GLU A 199 -10.70 -0.19 -0.54
C GLU A 199 -11.00 -1.69 -0.54
N THR A 200 -9.96 -2.51 -0.66
CA THR A 200 -10.03 -3.98 -0.57
C THR A 200 -9.62 -4.44 0.81
N GLN A 201 -10.41 -5.35 1.40
CA GLN A 201 -9.96 -6.05 2.60
C GLN A 201 -8.71 -6.86 2.26
N MET A 202 -7.57 -6.40 2.74
CA MET A 202 -6.32 -7.14 2.66
C MET A 202 -6.16 -7.98 3.92
N GLU A 203 -5.77 -9.24 3.74
CA GLU A 203 -5.30 -10.03 4.87
C GLU A 203 -4.02 -9.40 5.40
N ASN A 204 -4.07 -8.91 6.65
CA ASN A 204 -2.87 -8.41 7.29
C ASN A 204 -2.01 -9.58 7.74
N THR A 205 -0.89 -9.81 7.05
CA THR A 205 0.09 -10.85 7.38
C THR A 205 1.19 -10.38 8.32
N PHE A 206 1.28 -9.07 8.57
CA PHE A 206 2.20 -8.52 9.55
C PHE A 206 1.74 -8.88 10.96
N ARG A 207 2.63 -9.47 11.74
CA ARG A 207 2.34 -9.90 13.12
C ARG A 207 3.53 -9.61 14.02
N GLN A 208 3.25 -9.13 15.19
CA GLN A 208 4.24 -9.03 16.26
C GLN A 208 3.96 -10.11 17.31
N LYS A 209 5.00 -10.84 17.69
CA LYS A 209 4.96 -11.80 18.80
C LYS A 209 6.21 -11.59 19.65
N ARG A 210 6.00 -11.24 20.91
CA ARG A 210 7.08 -10.91 21.86
C ARG A 210 7.85 -9.64 21.46
N ASP A 211 9.04 -9.44 22.01
CA ASP A 211 9.90 -8.29 21.79
C ASP A 211 11.15 -8.62 20.95
N VAL A 212 11.91 -7.59 20.62
CA VAL A 212 13.12 -7.71 19.80
C VAL A 212 14.21 -8.50 20.52
N ALA A 213 14.35 -8.35 21.86
CA ALA A 213 15.36 -9.06 22.61
C ALA A 213 15.12 -10.59 22.60
N ASP A 214 13.86 -11.01 22.72
CA ASP A 214 13.49 -12.42 22.61
C ASP A 214 13.73 -12.96 21.18
N TRP A 215 13.42 -12.17 20.13
CA TRP A 215 13.71 -12.55 18.76
C TRP A 215 15.21 -12.70 18.51
N VAL A 216 16.03 -11.76 19.00
CA VAL A 216 17.51 -11.83 18.88
C VAL A 216 18.05 -13.07 19.58
N ALA A 217 17.60 -13.33 20.81
CA ALA A 217 18.09 -14.47 21.59
C ALA A 217 17.69 -15.84 21.02
N ARG A 218 16.48 -15.97 20.48
CA ARG A 218 15.93 -17.27 20.04
C ARG A 218 16.10 -17.55 18.54
N ILE A 219 16.11 -16.50 17.71
CA ILE A 219 16.15 -16.62 16.26
C ILE A 219 17.45 -16.04 15.73
N GLY A 220 17.75 -14.78 16.01
CA GLY A 220 18.93 -14.08 15.51
C GLY A 220 20.25 -14.78 15.91
N ALA A 221 20.36 -15.24 17.15
CA ALA A 221 21.54 -15.96 17.63
C ALA A 221 21.81 -17.26 16.85
N ARG A 222 20.76 -17.94 16.38
CA ARG A 222 20.89 -19.18 15.58
C ARG A 222 21.37 -18.92 14.15
N CYS A 223 21.30 -17.70 13.65
CA CYS A 223 21.85 -17.32 12.36
C CYS A 223 23.38 -17.19 12.40
N VAL A 224 23.95 -16.98 13.58
CA VAL A 224 25.41 -16.84 13.75
C VAL A 224 26.10 -18.13 13.32
N GLY A 225 27.12 -18.02 12.47
CA GLY A 225 27.82 -19.18 11.91
C GLY A 225 27.08 -19.87 10.74
N ASN A 226 25.92 -19.35 10.32
CA ASN A 226 25.13 -19.88 9.21
C ASN A 226 24.96 -18.81 8.12
N SER A 227 25.74 -18.88 7.06
CA SER A 227 25.79 -17.84 6.02
C SER A 227 24.47 -17.66 5.28
N ARG A 228 23.80 -18.78 4.93
CA ARG A 228 22.50 -18.77 4.21
C ARG A 228 21.39 -18.19 5.07
N LEU A 229 21.37 -18.51 6.36
CA LEU A 229 20.39 -18.00 7.31
C LEU A 229 20.60 -16.50 7.58
N SER A 230 21.85 -16.09 7.81
CA SER A 230 22.22 -14.69 7.97
C SER A 230 21.86 -13.86 6.74
N PHE A 231 22.12 -14.41 5.54
CA PHE A 231 21.75 -13.76 4.28
C PHE A 231 20.23 -13.59 4.14
N ALA A 232 19.45 -14.62 4.44
CA ALA A 232 17.99 -14.55 4.36
C ALA A 232 17.41 -13.48 5.30
N VAL A 233 17.92 -13.40 6.53
CA VAL A 233 17.54 -12.36 7.49
C VAL A 233 18.00 -10.98 7.02
N ALA A 234 19.22 -10.86 6.47
CA ALA A 234 19.70 -9.61 5.92
C ALA A 234 18.82 -9.08 4.77
N CYS A 235 18.32 -9.96 3.91
CA CYS A 235 17.33 -9.58 2.86
C CYS A 235 16.08 -8.96 3.47
N ALA A 236 15.58 -9.47 4.61
CA ALA A 236 14.41 -8.91 5.27
C ALA A 236 14.66 -7.48 5.77
N PHE A 237 15.81 -7.21 6.36
CA PHE A 237 16.17 -5.85 6.78
C PHE A 237 16.56 -4.93 5.63
N ALA A 238 17.08 -5.48 4.52
CA ALA A 238 17.46 -4.68 3.35
C ALA A 238 16.25 -4.16 2.55
N GLY A 239 15.12 -4.89 2.54
CA GLY A 239 13.93 -4.49 1.81
C GLY A 239 13.52 -3.03 2.08
N PRO A 240 13.31 -2.59 3.33
CA PRO A 240 12.97 -1.20 3.66
C PRO A 240 14.06 -0.18 3.31
N LEU A 241 15.29 -0.60 3.12
CA LEU A 241 16.41 0.28 2.80
C LEU A 241 16.58 0.57 1.31
N LEU A 242 15.90 -0.15 0.42
CA LEU A 242 16.00 0.06 -1.03
C LEU A 242 15.65 1.49 -1.43
N ARG A 243 14.51 2.01 -0.96
CA ARG A 243 14.04 3.34 -1.34
C ARG A 243 14.93 4.45 -0.78
N PRO A 244 15.26 4.49 0.54
CA PRO A 244 16.20 5.47 1.06
C PRO A 244 17.59 5.40 0.41
N GLY A 245 18.04 4.21 0.04
CA GLY A 245 19.30 3.98 -0.63
C GLY A 245 19.29 4.24 -2.15
N GLY A 246 18.15 4.59 -2.74
CA GLY A 246 18.02 4.78 -4.20
C GLY A 246 18.23 3.49 -5.01
N MET A 247 18.08 2.32 -4.39
CA MET A 247 18.29 1.02 -5.00
C MET A 247 17.02 0.52 -5.70
N GLU A 248 17.17 -0.26 -6.76
CA GLU A 248 16.08 -0.89 -7.50
C GLU A 248 15.64 -2.22 -6.86
N SER A 249 14.44 -2.68 -7.24
CA SER A 249 13.93 -4.01 -6.87
C SER A 249 14.78 -5.12 -7.48
N GLY A 250 14.91 -6.21 -6.76
CA GLY A 250 15.61 -7.41 -7.20
C GLY A 250 15.27 -8.60 -6.33
N GLY A 251 15.77 -9.77 -6.69
CA GLY A 251 15.50 -11.00 -5.96
C GLY A 251 16.68 -11.94 -5.85
N PHE A 252 16.53 -12.83 -4.88
CA PHE A 252 17.45 -13.94 -4.65
C PHE A 252 16.68 -15.24 -4.59
N HIS A 253 17.27 -16.30 -5.09
CA HIS A 253 16.66 -17.62 -5.15
C HIS A 253 17.57 -18.68 -4.55
N PHE A 254 17.14 -19.32 -3.48
CA PHE A 254 17.81 -20.49 -2.92
C PHE A 254 17.46 -21.74 -3.74
N ARG A 255 18.44 -22.29 -4.45
CA ARG A 255 18.28 -23.54 -5.21
C ARG A 255 18.99 -24.70 -4.53
N GLY A 256 18.44 -25.88 -4.63
CA GLY A 256 19.03 -27.10 -4.08
C GLY A 256 18.01 -28.19 -3.84
N ASP A 257 18.49 -29.38 -3.49
CA ASP A 257 17.65 -30.56 -3.29
C ASP A 257 16.60 -30.39 -2.19
N SER A 258 15.59 -31.25 -2.20
CA SER A 258 14.60 -31.31 -1.14
C SER A 258 15.27 -31.50 0.23
N SER A 259 14.66 -30.93 1.27
CA SER A 259 15.18 -31.00 2.65
C SER A 259 16.55 -30.35 2.90
N SER A 260 17.02 -29.48 2.01
CA SER A 260 18.28 -28.75 2.18
C SER A 260 18.19 -27.49 3.08
N GLY A 261 17.08 -27.27 3.81
CA GLY A 261 16.93 -26.12 4.72
C GLY A 261 16.44 -24.82 4.07
N LYS A 262 16.10 -24.79 2.78
CA LYS A 262 15.61 -23.61 2.05
C LYS A 262 14.40 -22.97 2.72
N THR A 263 13.37 -23.75 2.99
CA THR A 263 12.15 -23.23 3.63
C THR A 263 12.41 -22.72 5.06
N THR A 264 13.40 -23.29 5.76
CA THR A 264 13.84 -22.78 7.07
C THR A 264 14.45 -21.37 6.92
N ALA A 265 15.31 -21.17 5.93
CA ALA A 265 15.88 -19.84 5.65
C ALA A 265 14.76 -18.82 5.30
N LEU A 266 13.77 -19.22 4.49
CA LEU A 266 12.61 -18.36 4.18
C LEU A 266 11.77 -18.03 5.43
N ARG A 267 11.53 -19.01 6.31
CA ARG A 267 10.80 -18.79 7.59
C ARG A 267 11.55 -17.84 8.52
N LEU A 268 12.87 -17.93 8.58
CA LEU A 268 13.69 -17.00 9.34
C LEU A 268 13.56 -15.56 8.83
N ALA A 269 13.64 -15.36 7.52
CA ALA A 269 13.39 -14.04 6.92
C ALA A 269 11.97 -13.56 7.21
N ALA A 270 10.96 -14.43 7.10
CA ALA A 270 9.56 -14.11 7.39
C ALA A 270 9.32 -13.70 8.85
N SER A 271 10.12 -14.24 9.79
CA SER A 271 9.99 -13.95 11.22
C SER A 271 10.23 -12.48 11.58
N VAL A 272 10.89 -11.71 10.70
CA VAL A 272 11.09 -10.26 10.85
C VAL A 272 9.78 -9.50 10.69
N TYR A 273 8.84 -10.01 9.90
CA TYR A 273 7.59 -9.34 9.55
C TYR A 273 6.34 -9.97 10.16
N GLY A 274 6.29 -11.30 10.34
CA GLY A 274 5.05 -11.90 10.81
C GLY A 274 5.10 -13.42 10.99
N GLY A 275 6.13 -14.08 10.50
CA GLY A 275 6.26 -15.53 10.55
C GLY A 275 5.64 -16.23 9.33
N GLN A 276 5.20 -17.49 9.50
CA GLN A 276 4.82 -18.34 8.37
C GLN A 276 3.65 -17.77 7.53
N SER A 277 2.71 -17.07 8.11
CA SER A 277 1.58 -16.46 7.38
C SER A 277 2.03 -15.29 6.47
N TYR A 278 3.22 -14.77 6.66
CA TYR A 278 3.80 -13.74 5.79
C TYR A 278 4.32 -14.31 4.45
N MET A 279 4.68 -15.59 4.44
CA MET A 279 5.20 -16.26 3.24
C MET A 279 4.10 -16.48 2.22
N GLN A 280 4.44 -16.29 0.94
CA GLN A 280 3.59 -16.55 -0.20
C GLN A 280 4.12 -17.74 -1.00
N ARG A 281 3.34 -18.23 -1.94
CA ARG A 281 3.75 -19.29 -2.87
C ARG A 281 3.77 -18.75 -4.29
N TRP A 282 4.64 -19.29 -5.13
CA TRP A 282 4.66 -18.96 -6.54
C TRP A 282 3.35 -19.32 -7.26
N ARG A 283 2.62 -20.31 -6.78
CA ARG A 283 1.34 -20.74 -7.36
C ARG A 283 0.25 -19.68 -7.16
N THR A 284 0.29 -18.66 -8.02
CA THR A 284 -0.68 -17.57 -8.04
C THR A 284 -0.85 -17.06 -9.46
N THR A 285 -1.93 -16.35 -9.75
CA THR A 285 -2.10 -15.67 -11.04
C THR A 285 -1.25 -14.40 -11.09
N ASP A 286 -0.84 -13.96 -12.30
CA ASP A 286 -0.09 -12.71 -12.49
C ASP A 286 -0.76 -11.54 -11.78
N ASN A 287 -2.10 -11.44 -11.88
CA ASN A 287 -2.86 -10.36 -11.27
C ASN A 287 -2.82 -10.39 -9.73
N ALA A 288 -2.87 -11.58 -9.15
CA ALA A 288 -2.74 -11.74 -7.71
C ALA A 288 -1.32 -11.42 -7.26
N LEU A 289 -0.30 -11.81 -8.01
CA LEU A 289 1.09 -11.50 -7.70
C LEU A 289 1.39 -9.99 -7.74
N GLU A 290 0.80 -9.24 -8.68
CA GLU A 290 0.90 -7.77 -8.70
C GLU A 290 0.30 -7.14 -7.44
N ALA A 291 -0.87 -7.62 -6.98
CA ALA A 291 -1.49 -7.15 -5.75
C ALA A 291 -0.64 -7.52 -4.53
N ILE A 292 -0.12 -8.74 -4.47
CA ILE A 292 0.78 -9.22 -3.42
C ILE A 292 2.06 -8.36 -3.39
N ALA A 293 2.66 -8.05 -4.54
CA ALA A 293 3.85 -7.21 -4.62
C ALA A 293 3.60 -5.80 -4.06
N ALA A 294 2.46 -5.19 -4.39
CA ALA A 294 2.06 -3.89 -3.84
C ALA A 294 1.88 -3.94 -2.31
N GLN A 295 1.40 -5.08 -1.78
CA GLN A 295 1.25 -5.34 -0.35
C GLN A 295 2.56 -5.58 0.39
N HIS A 296 3.67 -5.78 -0.32
CA HIS A 296 5.01 -5.97 0.22
C HIS A 296 5.95 -4.81 -0.19
N CYS A 297 5.38 -3.69 -0.64
CA CYS A 297 6.16 -2.53 -1.07
C CYS A 297 7.08 -2.03 0.04
N ASP A 298 8.30 -1.66 -0.35
CA ASP A 298 9.38 -1.26 0.55
C ASP A 298 9.70 -2.31 1.65
N GLY A 299 9.51 -3.60 1.32
CA GLY A 299 9.76 -4.74 2.21
C GLY A 299 10.38 -5.92 1.50
N LEU A 300 10.22 -7.10 2.08
CA LEU A 300 10.63 -8.37 1.50
C LEU A 300 9.40 -9.18 1.08
N LEU A 301 9.31 -9.57 -0.18
CA LEU A 301 8.34 -10.57 -0.66
C LEU A 301 9.00 -11.94 -0.64
N ILE A 302 8.40 -12.90 0.07
CA ILE A 302 8.91 -14.28 0.17
C ILE A 302 8.01 -15.19 -0.66
N LEU A 303 8.61 -15.92 -1.61
CA LEU A 303 7.92 -16.81 -2.56
C LEU A 303 8.52 -18.21 -2.49
N ASP A 304 7.80 -19.16 -1.91
CA ASP A 304 8.25 -20.55 -1.80
C ASP A 304 7.78 -21.40 -2.99
N GLU A 305 8.50 -22.49 -3.28
CA GLU A 305 8.15 -23.52 -4.26
C GLU A 305 8.03 -23.02 -5.71
N LEU A 306 9.13 -22.55 -6.31
CA LEU A 306 9.18 -22.07 -7.70
C LEU A 306 8.63 -23.09 -8.72
N ALA A 307 8.84 -24.38 -8.52
CA ALA A 307 8.38 -25.44 -9.40
C ALA A 307 6.84 -25.57 -9.51
N GLN A 308 6.07 -24.87 -8.67
CA GLN A 308 4.59 -24.88 -8.75
C GLN A 308 4.02 -24.03 -9.89
N VAL A 309 4.84 -23.24 -10.60
CA VAL A 309 4.46 -22.48 -11.79
C VAL A 309 5.27 -22.95 -12.99
N GLU A 310 4.71 -22.79 -14.17
CA GLU A 310 5.45 -23.08 -15.41
C GLU A 310 6.68 -22.16 -15.54
N GLY A 311 7.80 -22.69 -16.02
CA GLY A 311 9.06 -21.95 -16.15
C GLY A 311 8.95 -20.61 -16.91
N LYS A 312 8.12 -20.58 -17.97
CA LYS A 312 7.84 -19.34 -18.70
C LYS A 312 7.18 -18.29 -17.80
N VAL A 313 6.19 -18.69 -17.03
CA VAL A 313 5.44 -17.80 -16.12
C VAL A 313 6.36 -17.32 -15.00
N ALA A 314 7.19 -18.21 -14.44
CA ALA A 314 8.18 -17.86 -13.42
C ALA A 314 9.12 -16.73 -13.89
N GLY A 315 9.64 -16.83 -15.12
CA GLY A 315 10.50 -15.80 -15.71
C GLY A 315 9.79 -14.48 -15.97
N GLU A 316 8.53 -14.51 -16.42
CA GLU A 316 7.71 -13.29 -16.59
C GLU A 316 7.38 -12.63 -15.25
N CYS A 317 7.09 -13.42 -14.22
CA CYS A 317 6.82 -12.92 -12.87
C CYS A 317 8.06 -12.32 -12.22
N ALA A 318 9.23 -12.96 -12.31
CA ALA A 318 10.48 -12.41 -11.79
C ALA A 318 10.83 -11.07 -12.46
N TYR A 319 10.63 -11.00 -13.77
CA TYR A 319 10.84 -9.76 -14.53
C TYR A 319 9.85 -8.66 -14.11
N MET A 320 8.58 -8.98 -13.92
CA MET A 320 7.54 -8.05 -13.48
C MET A 320 7.81 -7.51 -12.08
N LEU A 321 8.17 -8.38 -11.12
CA LEU A 321 8.52 -7.98 -9.76
C LEU A 321 9.65 -6.96 -9.74
N ALA A 322 10.71 -7.20 -10.52
CA ALA A 322 11.88 -6.32 -10.59
C ALA A 322 11.63 -5.02 -11.38
N ASN A 323 10.59 -4.96 -12.21
CA ASN A 323 10.22 -3.75 -12.95
C ASN A 323 9.33 -2.77 -12.16
N GLU A 324 8.98 -3.08 -10.92
CA GLU A 324 8.31 -2.18 -9.96
C GLU A 324 6.90 -1.70 -10.37
N GLN A 325 6.29 -2.27 -11.41
CA GLN A 325 5.00 -1.82 -11.92
C GLN A 325 4.12 -2.96 -12.44
N SER A 326 2.81 -2.83 -12.20
CA SER A 326 1.79 -3.72 -12.78
C SER A 326 1.59 -3.47 -14.26
N LYS A 327 1.00 -4.44 -14.96
CA LYS A 327 0.55 -4.30 -16.35
C LYS A 327 -0.51 -3.18 -16.45
N ALA A 328 -0.47 -2.39 -17.53
CA ALA A 328 -1.52 -1.43 -17.82
C ALA A 328 -2.85 -2.16 -18.12
N ARG A 329 -3.94 -1.70 -17.51
CA ARG A 329 -5.29 -2.26 -17.73
C ARG A 329 -6.30 -1.15 -17.95
N ALA A 330 -7.29 -1.41 -18.81
CA ALA A 330 -8.45 -0.55 -18.93
C ALA A 330 -9.51 -0.93 -17.87
N SER A 331 -10.20 0.06 -17.33
CA SER A 331 -11.42 -0.14 -16.54
C SER A 331 -12.58 -0.55 -17.46
N ARG A 332 -13.70 -1.00 -16.87
CA ARG A 332 -14.91 -1.35 -17.63
C ARG A 332 -15.43 -0.20 -18.51
N ASN A 333 -15.12 1.04 -18.16
CA ASN A 333 -15.54 2.26 -18.89
C ASN A 333 -14.51 2.71 -19.93
N GLY A 334 -13.46 1.91 -20.22
CA GLY A 334 -12.40 2.26 -21.17
C GLY A 334 -11.34 3.24 -20.64
N ALA A 335 -11.48 3.77 -19.42
CA ALA A 335 -10.46 4.61 -18.82
C ALA A 335 -9.26 3.76 -18.35
N ALA A 336 -8.05 4.32 -18.37
CA ALA A 336 -6.88 3.65 -17.82
C ALA A 336 -7.06 3.47 -16.30
N ARG A 337 -6.89 2.23 -15.81
CA ARG A 337 -6.82 1.96 -14.37
C ARG A 337 -5.45 2.40 -13.85
N ALA A 338 -5.41 2.99 -12.66
CA ALA A 338 -4.14 3.32 -12.00
C ALA A 338 -3.27 2.05 -11.90
N ARG A 339 -1.99 2.18 -12.28
CA ARG A 339 -1.02 1.08 -12.17
C ARG A 339 -0.60 0.94 -10.71
N LEU A 340 -0.57 -0.29 -10.23
CA LEU A 340 0.10 -0.58 -8.98
C LEU A 340 1.61 -0.41 -9.17
N SER A 341 2.28 0.15 -8.20
CA SER A 341 3.74 0.26 -8.16
C SER A 341 4.24 -0.23 -6.81
N TRP A 342 5.45 -0.75 -6.81
CA TRP A 342 6.13 -1.23 -5.62
C TRP A 342 7.63 -1.02 -5.76
N ARG A 343 8.34 -1.14 -4.68
CA ARG A 343 9.78 -1.35 -4.60
C ARG A 343 10.02 -2.39 -3.53
N LEU A 344 10.67 -3.49 -3.85
CA LEU A 344 10.84 -4.59 -2.91
C LEU A 344 12.04 -5.47 -3.25
N LEU A 345 12.59 -6.13 -2.25
CA LEU A 345 13.34 -7.35 -2.48
C LEU A 345 12.39 -8.54 -2.52
N PHE A 346 12.72 -9.57 -3.30
CA PHE A 346 12.03 -10.85 -3.19
C PHE A 346 13.02 -11.98 -2.93
N LEU A 347 12.65 -12.89 -2.04
CA LEU A 347 13.40 -14.06 -1.67
C LEU A 347 12.60 -15.30 -2.02
N SER A 348 13.21 -16.19 -2.80
CA SER A 348 12.54 -17.36 -3.35
C SER A 348 13.29 -18.65 -3.02
N ALA A 349 12.63 -19.79 -3.14
CA ALA A 349 13.22 -21.10 -3.03
C ALA A 349 12.65 -22.10 -4.04
N GLY A 350 13.50 -23.05 -4.47
CA GLY A 350 13.14 -24.12 -5.38
C GLY A 350 14.24 -25.16 -5.51
N GLU A 351 13.96 -26.26 -6.21
CA GLU A 351 14.97 -27.28 -6.48
C GLU A 351 15.90 -26.83 -7.61
N LEU A 352 15.35 -26.20 -8.64
CA LEU A 352 16.09 -25.67 -9.80
C LEU A 352 16.23 -24.16 -9.71
N GLY A 353 17.26 -23.60 -10.32
CA GLY A 353 17.37 -22.18 -10.58
C GLY A 353 16.38 -21.70 -11.62
N LEU A 354 16.15 -20.37 -11.72
CA LEU A 354 15.19 -19.81 -12.67
C LEU A 354 15.54 -20.18 -14.11
N ALA A 355 16.82 -20.13 -14.48
CA ALA A 355 17.29 -20.45 -15.83
C ALA A 355 17.01 -21.91 -16.20
N ASP A 356 17.32 -22.83 -15.31
CA ASP A 356 17.12 -24.28 -15.52
C ASP A 356 15.61 -24.60 -15.58
N HIS A 357 14.81 -24.02 -14.70
CA HIS A 357 13.36 -24.20 -14.69
C HIS A 357 12.68 -23.66 -15.96
N MET A 358 13.16 -22.54 -16.50
CA MET A 358 12.69 -22.02 -17.79
C MET A 358 13.12 -22.92 -18.97
N ALA A 359 14.33 -23.49 -18.91
CA ALA A 359 14.87 -24.39 -19.94
C ALA A 359 14.05 -25.69 -20.03
N GLU A 360 13.63 -26.27 -18.90
CA GLU A 360 12.72 -27.42 -18.86
C GLU A 360 11.38 -27.13 -19.57
N GLY A 361 10.90 -25.89 -19.47
CA GLY A 361 9.71 -25.41 -20.20
C GLY A 361 9.99 -25.06 -21.68
N GLY A 362 11.14 -25.41 -22.23
CA GLY A 362 11.53 -25.15 -23.62
C GLY A 362 11.81 -23.66 -23.93
N LYS A 363 12.11 -22.85 -22.94
CA LYS A 363 12.41 -21.41 -23.06
C LYS A 363 13.84 -21.13 -22.61
N ARG A 364 14.52 -20.20 -23.30
CA ARG A 364 15.79 -19.67 -22.84
C ARG A 364 15.56 -18.42 -22.01
N THR A 365 16.24 -18.30 -20.89
CA THR A 365 16.31 -17.06 -20.11
C THR A 365 16.90 -15.95 -20.96
N ARG A 366 16.42 -14.74 -20.73
CA ARG A 366 17.08 -13.53 -21.24
C ARG A 366 17.99 -13.00 -20.15
N THR A 367 19.15 -12.47 -20.51
CA THR A 367 20.14 -11.91 -19.58
C THR A 367 19.49 -10.96 -18.55
N GLY A 368 18.48 -10.18 -18.97
CA GLY A 368 17.76 -9.30 -18.06
C GLY A 368 16.89 -10.00 -16.99
N GLN A 369 16.61 -11.28 -17.12
CA GLN A 369 15.86 -12.06 -16.11
C GLN A 369 16.82 -12.63 -15.06
N GLU A 370 17.98 -13.12 -15.49
CA GLU A 370 19.03 -13.66 -14.62
C GLU A 370 19.62 -12.60 -13.69
N VAL A 371 19.81 -11.38 -14.20
CA VAL A 371 20.33 -10.26 -13.39
C VAL A 371 19.33 -9.81 -12.30
N ARG A 372 18.03 -10.06 -12.51
CA ARG A 372 16.99 -9.61 -11.58
C ARG A 372 16.64 -10.60 -10.49
N MET A 373 17.04 -11.86 -10.62
CA MET A 373 16.91 -12.89 -9.60
C MET A 373 18.17 -13.76 -9.59
N ALA A 374 19.05 -13.50 -8.63
CA ALA A 374 20.32 -14.20 -8.51
C ALA A 374 20.13 -15.55 -7.78
N ASP A 375 20.61 -16.63 -8.40
CA ASP A 375 20.60 -17.96 -7.82
C ASP A 375 21.70 -18.12 -6.77
N ILE A 376 21.33 -18.67 -5.61
CA ILE A 376 22.22 -18.99 -4.50
C ILE A 376 22.10 -20.49 -4.19
N PRO A 377 23.16 -21.27 -4.26
CA PRO A 377 23.12 -22.65 -3.77
C PRO A 377 22.70 -22.68 -2.29
N ALA A 378 21.64 -23.43 -1.98
CA ALA A 378 21.20 -23.57 -0.59
C ALA A 378 22.23 -24.33 0.26
N ASP A 379 22.88 -25.34 -0.33
CA ASP A 379 23.95 -26.04 0.35
C ASP A 379 25.14 -25.12 0.62
N ALA A 380 25.51 -25.00 1.90
CA ALA A 380 26.65 -24.23 2.36
C ALA A 380 27.99 -25.00 2.31
N GLY A 381 27.98 -26.24 1.80
CA GLY A 381 29.17 -27.06 1.59
C GLY A 381 29.66 -27.83 2.82
N GLN A 382 28.84 -27.94 3.87
CA GLN A 382 29.18 -28.69 5.10
C GLN A 382 28.43 -30.02 5.20
N GLY A 383 27.71 -30.46 4.15
CA GLY A 383 26.92 -31.68 4.15
C GLY A 383 25.63 -31.60 4.99
N MET A 384 25.27 -30.39 5.42
CA MET A 384 24.06 -30.12 6.23
C MET A 384 23.08 -29.17 5.51
N GLY A 385 23.17 -29.08 4.18
CA GLY A 385 22.35 -28.18 3.37
C GLY A 385 22.64 -26.71 3.69
N ALA A 386 21.62 -25.94 4.05
CA ALA A 386 21.74 -24.51 4.37
C ALA A 386 22.44 -24.23 5.72
N PHE A 387 22.75 -25.24 6.49
CA PHE A 387 23.32 -25.12 7.81
C PHE A 387 24.83 -25.37 7.78
N GLU A 388 25.59 -24.51 8.42
CA GLU A 388 27.01 -24.64 8.69
C GLU A 388 27.27 -24.96 10.17
N CYS A 389 26.34 -24.55 11.04
CA CYS A 389 26.36 -24.77 12.48
C CYS A 389 24.94 -25.07 12.98
N LEU A 390 24.77 -26.18 13.67
CA LEU A 390 23.48 -26.59 14.26
C LEU A 390 23.32 -26.12 15.72
N HIS A 391 24.31 -25.42 16.27
CA HIS A 391 24.35 -24.99 17.67
C HIS A 391 24.07 -26.16 18.63
N ASP A 392 22.94 -26.09 19.36
CA ASP A 392 22.50 -27.10 20.33
C ASP A 392 21.53 -28.16 19.75
N ALA A 393 21.20 -28.06 18.45
CA ALA A 393 20.32 -29.01 17.79
C ALA A 393 21.05 -30.28 17.35
N ALA A 394 20.40 -31.44 17.45
CA ALA A 394 20.97 -32.71 17.06
C ALA A 394 21.12 -32.87 15.54
N ASP A 395 20.19 -32.26 14.78
CA ASP A 395 20.14 -32.31 13.32
C ASP A 395 19.43 -31.08 12.74
N GLY A 396 19.39 -30.96 11.41
CA GLY A 396 18.73 -29.86 10.72
C GLY A 396 17.22 -29.83 10.92
N ALA A 397 16.57 -30.93 11.18
CA ALA A 397 15.13 -30.99 11.46
C ALA A 397 14.84 -30.38 12.85
N GLY A 398 15.61 -30.78 13.87
CA GLY A 398 15.55 -30.18 15.21
C GLY A 398 15.92 -28.71 15.24
N PHE A 399 16.85 -28.27 14.37
CA PHE A 399 17.18 -26.86 14.22
C PHE A 399 16.01 -26.04 13.63
N SER A 400 15.18 -26.63 12.77
CA SER A 400 14.11 -25.98 12.02
C SER A 400 12.77 -25.88 12.78
N THR A 401 12.66 -26.51 13.96
CA THR A 401 11.49 -26.47 14.85
C THR A 401 11.62 -25.40 15.93
#